data_59a8e434f421a2742d937f62f23a4f5b
#
_entry.id   59a8e434f421a2742d937f62f23a4f5b
#
_cell.length_a   1.000
_cell.length_b   1.000
_cell.length_c   1.000
_cell.angle_alpha   90.00
_cell.angle_beta   90.00
_cell.angle_gamma   90.00
#
_symmetry.space_group_name_H-M   'P 1'
#
loop_
_entity.id
_entity.type
_entity.pdbx_description
1 polymer ?
#
loop_
_entity_poly.entity_id
_entity_poly.type
_entity_poly.pdbx_seq_one_letter_code
_entity_poly.pdbx_strand_id
1 'polypeptide(L)'
;MTRLLASITFAALLCCSTAIAQTRPQDGGHEFEIWAGGGHGTNGSTASDSVFNAGARFGWILTKAHGPGFLRGKFEYAVDAVPVFMVFQPVNRAYGAGFNPVVLKWNFETDSRIVPFVELAGGVLFTNVTVPTGTSDTNFTTSAAIGMHILGEKVAWSVDLRYMHVSNAGLATPNPGINTVQVRVGVGWFFRGHHK
;
A
#
# COMPACT_ATOMS: atom_id res chain seq x y z
N MET A 1 -30.28 -35.13 -8.46
CA MET A 1 -29.26 -34.14 -8.84
C MET A 1 -29.08 -33.18 -7.66
N THR A 2 -28.16 -33.54 -6.81
CA THR A 2 -27.86 -32.86 -5.54
C THR A 2 -26.88 -31.71 -5.80
N ARG A 3 -27.31 -30.48 -5.52
CA ARG A 3 -26.45 -29.30 -5.59
C ARG A 3 -25.53 -29.32 -4.36
N LEU A 4 -24.28 -29.57 -4.58
CA LEU A 4 -23.22 -29.35 -3.60
C LEU A 4 -22.96 -27.83 -3.51
N LEU A 5 -23.54 -27.19 -2.52
CA LEU A 5 -23.15 -25.85 -2.08
C LEU A 5 -21.82 -26.02 -1.34
N ALA A 6 -20.74 -25.76 -2.02
CA ALA A 6 -19.46 -25.58 -1.35
C ALA A 6 -19.50 -24.25 -0.59
N SER A 7 -19.86 -24.32 0.67
CA SER A 7 -19.64 -23.24 1.64
C SER A 7 -18.11 -23.14 1.83
N ILE A 8 -17.51 -22.17 1.13
CA ILE A 8 -16.16 -21.71 1.47
C ILE A 8 -16.30 -20.94 2.78
N THR A 9 -16.22 -21.69 3.87
CA THR A 9 -16.02 -21.12 5.19
C THR A 9 -14.62 -20.52 5.16
N PHE A 10 -14.56 -19.21 5.00
CA PHE A 10 -13.37 -18.43 5.26
C PHE A 10 -13.14 -18.51 6.78
N ALA A 11 -12.58 -19.63 7.21
CA ALA A 11 -12.04 -19.77 8.55
C ALA A 11 -10.82 -18.85 8.58
N ALA A 12 -11.07 -17.59 8.92
CA ALA A 12 -10.04 -16.74 9.47
C ALA A 12 -9.48 -17.50 10.66
N LEU A 13 -8.31 -18.09 10.47
CA LEU A 13 -7.48 -18.54 11.57
C LEU A 13 -7.11 -17.28 12.38
N LEU A 14 -8.03 -16.87 13.24
CA LEU A 14 -7.70 -16.14 14.45
C LEU A 14 -6.92 -17.14 15.31
N CYS A 15 -5.64 -17.34 15.01
CA CYS A 15 -4.70 -17.73 16.03
C CYS A 15 -4.71 -16.59 17.05
N CYS A 16 -5.55 -16.72 18.06
CA CYS A 16 -5.48 -15.97 19.29
C CYS A 16 -4.22 -16.38 20.05
N SER A 17 -3.04 -16.10 19.48
CA SER A 17 -1.93 -15.68 20.31
C SER A 17 -2.39 -14.32 20.87
N THR A 18 -2.33 -14.14 22.17
CA THR A 18 -2.50 -12.85 22.84
C THR A 18 -1.34 -11.91 22.44
N ALA A 19 -1.25 -11.59 21.15
CA ALA A 19 -0.40 -10.55 20.66
C ALA A 19 -1.00 -9.26 21.20
N ILE A 20 -0.40 -8.71 22.24
CA ILE A 20 -0.75 -7.39 22.75
C ILE A 20 -0.53 -6.45 21.58
N ALA A 21 -1.61 -5.99 20.97
CA ALA A 21 -1.56 -5.00 19.91
C ALA A 21 -0.86 -3.78 20.49
N GLN A 22 0.22 -3.38 19.85
CA GLN A 22 0.94 -2.17 20.21
C GLN A 22 0.49 -1.08 19.24
N THR A 23 0.53 0.12 19.72
CA THR A 23 0.12 1.24 18.87
C THR A 23 1.29 1.84 18.09
N ARG A 24 2.54 1.42 18.35
CA ARG A 24 3.77 2.04 17.83
C ARG A 24 4.68 1.02 17.15
N PRO A 25 5.34 1.38 16.02
CA PRO A 25 6.38 0.56 15.40
C PRO A 25 7.47 0.18 16.39
N GLN A 26 7.77 -1.11 16.54
CA GLN A 26 8.82 -1.62 17.44
C GLN A 26 9.74 -2.57 16.68
N ASP A 27 11.01 -2.61 17.09
CA ASP A 27 12.02 -3.51 16.57
C ASP A 27 11.55 -4.98 16.61
N GLY A 28 11.73 -5.69 15.51
CA GLY A 28 11.26 -7.07 15.33
C GLY A 28 9.74 -7.22 15.33
N GLY A 29 8.98 -6.13 15.35
CA GLY A 29 7.53 -6.12 15.27
C GLY A 29 7.00 -6.23 13.86
N HIS A 30 5.67 -6.28 13.76
CA HIS A 30 4.94 -6.37 12.49
C HIS A 30 3.89 -5.29 12.41
N GLU A 31 3.58 -4.85 11.19
CA GLU A 31 2.42 -4.02 10.88
C GLU A 31 1.40 -4.84 10.08
N PHE A 32 0.13 -4.69 10.41
CA PHE A 32 -0.96 -5.03 9.52
C PHE A 32 -1.83 -3.81 9.32
N GLU A 33 -2.11 -3.45 8.07
CA GLU A 33 -2.88 -2.25 7.72
C GLU A 33 -3.90 -2.58 6.63
N ILE A 34 -5.11 -2.03 6.75
CA ILE A 34 -6.10 -1.95 5.66
C ILE A 34 -6.17 -0.49 5.25
N TRP A 35 -6.09 -0.23 3.94
CA TRP A 35 -6.01 1.12 3.44
C TRP A 35 -6.83 1.32 2.16
N ALA A 36 -7.22 2.56 1.90
CA ALA A 36 -7.78 3.01 0.64
C ALA A 36 -7.20 4.36 0.25
N GLY A 37 -7.11 4.59 -1.04
CA GLY A 37 -6.57 5.84 -1.57
C GLY A 37 -7.15 6.19 -2.92
N GLY A 38 -6.97 7.45 -3.29
CA GLY A 38 -7.38 7.94 -4.60
C GLY A 38 -6.66 9.21 -4.95
N GLY A 39 -6.65 9.52 -6.23
CA GLY A 39 -5.95 10.69 -6.74
C GLY A 39 -6.21 10.94 -8.21
N HIS A 40 -5.45 11.91 -8.73
CA HIS A 40 -5.67 12.43 -10.06
C HIS A 40 -4.35 12.50 -10.83
N GLY A 41 -4.44 12.42 -12.15
CA GLY A 41 -3.31 12.56 -13.06
C GLY A 41 -2.68 13.96 -12.95
N THR A 42 -1.37 14.03 -13.13
CA THR A 42 -0.62 15.26 -12.91
C THR A 42 -0.13 15.92 -14.19
N ASN A 43 0.03 15.16 -15.29
CA ASN A 43 0.63 15.71 -16.50
C ASN A 43 0.31 14.89 -17.76
N GLY A 44 0.55 15.50 -18.92
CA GLY A 44 0.48 14.84 -20.23
C GLY A 44 -0.94 14.46 -20.64
N SER A 45 -1.03 13.49 -21.54
CA SER A 45 -2.29 12.98 -22.10
C SER A 45 -3.16 12.23 -21.08
N THR A 46 -2.59 11.87 -19.93
CA THR A 46 -3.26 11.14 -18.85
C THR A 46 -3.58 12.04 -17.64
N ALA A 47 -3.43 13.37 -17.77
CA ALA A 47 -3.72 14.31 -16.69
C ALA A 47 -5.20 14.30 -16.23
N SER A 48 -6.13 13.88 -17.11
CA SER A 48 -7.54 13.72 -16.79
C SER A 48 -7.90 12.38 -16.14
N ASP A 49 -6.94 11.46 -16.05
CA ASP A 49 -7.18 10.16 -15.43
C ASP A 49 -7.26 10.31 -13.91
N SER A 50 -8.13 9.54 -13.30
CA SER A 50 -8.23 9.44 -11.84
C SER A 50 -8.07 8.00 -11.43
N VAL A 51 -7.58 7.77 -10.21
CA VAL A 51 -7.40 6.43 -9.66
C VAL A 51 -8.07 6.31 -8.31
N PHE A 52 -8.56 5.12 -8.03
CA PHE A 52 -8.96 4.68 -6.70
C PHE A 52 -8.37 3.30 -6.47
N ASN A 53 -7.79 3.07 -5.30
CA ASN A 53 -7.24 1.78 -4.93
C ASN A 53 -7.48 1.49 -3.46
N ALA A 54 -7.58 0.19 -3.13
CA ALA A 54 -7.72 -0.26 -1.75
C ALA A 54 -7.02 -1.60 -1.57
N GLY A 55 -6.46 -1.80 -0.40
CA GLY A 55 -5.67 -3.00 -0.15
C GLY A 55 -5.37 -3.26 1.31
N ALA A 56 -4.56 -4.29 1.51
CA ALA A 56 -4.03 -4.69 2.80
C ALA A 56 -2.51 -4.80 2.71
N ARG A 57 -1.86 -4.41 3.78
CA ARG A 57 -0.41 -4.44 3.97
C ARG A 57 -0.05 -5.40 5.08
N PHE A 58 1.06 -6.10 4.90
CA PHE A 58 1.77 -6.76 5.98
C PHE A 58 3.24 -6.33 5.97
N GLY A 59 3.72 -5.79 7.10
CA GLY A 59 5.05 -5.23 7.27
C GLY A 59 5.86 -5.90 8.38
N TRP A 60 7.18 -5.88 8.21
CA TRP A 60 8.18 -6.34 9.16
C TRP A 60 9.09 -5.19 9.52
N ILE A 61 9.12 -4.78 10.79
CA ILE A 61 10.02 -3.76 11.30
C ILE A 61 11.37 -4.41 11.58
N LEU A 62 12.33 -4.18 10.69
CA LEU A 62 13.56 -4.96 10.60
C LEU A 62 14.70 -4.41 11.47
N THR A 63 14.62 -3.15 11.91
CA THR A 63 15.72 -2.50 12.60
C THR A 63 15.27 -1.83 13.90
N LYS A 64 16.22 -1.77 14.85
CA LYS A 64 16.15 -0.82 15.96
C LYS A 64 16.21 0.60 15.41
N ALA A 65 15.74 1.55 16.21
CA ALA A 65 15.86 2.95 15.85
C ALA A 65 17.34 3.36 15.72
N HIS A 66 17.72 3.86 14.55
CA HIS A 66 19.07 4.33 14.25
C HIS A 66 19.02 5.57 13.35
N GLY A 67 20.18 6.17 13.13
CA GLY A 67 20.30 7.43 12.40
C GLY A 67 20.52 8.63 13.33
N PRO A 68 21.04 9.75 12.78
CA PRO A 68 21.35 10.95 13.55
C PRO A 68 20.13 11.87 13.73
N GLY A 69 19.97 12.43 14.93
CA GLY A 69 19.01 13.50 15.22
C GLY A 69 17.59 13.20 14.73
N PHE A 70 17.01 14.12 13.99
CA PHE A 70 15.62 14.02 13.47
C PHE A 70 15.45 12.93 12.38
N LEU A 71 16.54 12.42 11.80
CA LEU A 71 16.51 11.30 10.85
C LEU A 71 16.47 9.94 11.54
N ARG A 72 16.54 9.91 12.88
CA ARG A 72 16.45 8.67 13.63
C ARG A 72 15.12 7.99 13.39
N GLY A 73 15.16 6.68 13.05
CA GLY A 73 13.96 5.92 12.73
C GLY A 73 14.21 4.43 12.63
N LYS A 74 13.18 3.70 12.21
CA LYS A 74 13.18 2.25 12.04
C LYS A 74 12.87 1.91 10.59
N PHE A 75 13.64 1.01 10.03
CA PHE A 75 13.37 0.50 8.68
C PHE A 75 12.33 -0.62 8.74
N GLU A 76 11.39 -0.54 7.84
CA GLU A 76 10.34 -1.52 7.64
C GLU A 76 10.32 -1.97 6.19
N TYR A 77 10.23 -3.27 5.98
CA TYR A 77 9.88 -3.89 4.71
C TYR A 77 8.44 -4.37 4.79
N ALA A 78 7.66 -4.14 3.74
CA ALA A 78 6.30 -4.62 3.68
C ALA A 78 5.92 -5.14 2.29
N VAL A 79 4.77 -5.82 2.24
CA VAL A 79 4.10 -6.23 1.01
C VAL A 79 2.66 -5.74 1.04
N ASP A 80 2.14 -5.31 -0.13
CA ASP A 80 0.74 -4.91 -0.26
C ASP A 80 0.00 -5.86 -1.22
N ALA A 81 -1.14 -6.38 -0.79
CA ALA A 81 -2.16 -6.91 -1.67
C ALA A 81 -3.15 -5.80 -2.02
N VAL A 82 -3.39 -5.57 -3.30
CA VAL A 82 -4.24 -4.49 -3.81
C VAL A 82 -5.39 -5.11 -4.62
N PRO A 83 -6.40 -5.71 -3.97
CA PRO A 83 -7.51 -6.39 -4.66
C PRO A 83 -8.41 -5.43 -5.44
N VAL A 84 -8.37 -4.14 -5.14
CA VAL A 84 -9.16 -3.13 -5.83
C VAL A 84 -8.23 -2.06 -6.39
N PHE A 85 -8.18 -1.97 -7.71
CA PHE A 85 -7.54 -0.87 -8.42
C PHE A 85 -8.45 -0.42 -9.56
N MET A 86 -8.84 0.83 -9.56
CA MET A 86 -9.72 1.42 -10.56
C MET A 86 -9.02 2.60 -11.20
N VAL A 87 -9.05 2.65 -12.53
CA VAL A 87 -8.57 3.80 -13.31
C VAL A 87 -9.73 4.36 -14.11
N PHE A 88 -10.05 5.60 -13.87
CA PHE A 88 -11.10 6.35 -14.57
C PHE A 88 -10.43 7.12 -15.70
N GLN A 89 -10.50 6.57 -16.89
CA GLN A 89 -9.96 7.16 -18.11
C GLN A 89 -11.08 7.92 -18.85
N PRO A 90 -10.78 8.90 -19.71
CA PRO A 90 -11.79 9.66 -20.45
C PRO A 90 -12.74 8.79 -21.29
N VAL A 91 -12.25 7.67 -21.82
CA VAL A 91 -12.98 6.81 -22.74
C VAL A 91 -13.54 5.54 -22.10
N ASN A 92 -13.00 5.10 -20.97
CA ASN A 92 -13.43 3.89 -20.27
C ASN A 92 -13.02 3.89 -18.79
N ARG A 93 -13.42 2.84 -18.09
CA ARG A 93 -12.98 2.55 -16.71
C ARG A 93 -12.28 1.21 -16.71
N ALA A 94 -11.07 1.19 -16.16
CA ALA A 94 -10.33 -0.03 -15.91
C ALA A 94 -10.56 -0.49 -14.47
N TYR A 95 -10.77 -1.77 -14.30
CA TYR A 95 -10.84 -2.45 -13.01
C TYR A 95 -9.72 -3.47 -12.94
N GLY A 96 -9.03 -3.54 -11.83
CA GLY A 96 -7.90 -4.42 -11.71
C GLY A 96 -7.55 -4.78 -10.28
N ALA A 97 -6.50 -5.57 -10.17
CA ALA A 97 -5.86 -5.95 -8.92
C ALA A 97 -4.34 -5.87 -9.09
N GLY A 98 -3.66 -5.59 -8.01
CA GLY A 98 -2.21 -5.46 -7.98
C GLY A 98 -1.60 -6.14 -6.76
N PHE A 99 -0.29 -6.23 -6.81
CA PHE A 99 0.53 -6.71 -5.71
C PHE A 99 1.84 -5.92 -5.70
N ASN A 100 2.19 -5.33 -4.55
CA ASN A 100 3.48 -4.68 -4.35
C ASN A 100 4.36 -5.58 -3.49
N PRO A 101 5.25 -6.38 -4.10
CA PRO A 101 6.20 -7.24 -3.38
C PRO A 101 7.25 -6.44 -2.62
N VAL A 102 7.46 -5.19 -2.96
CA VAL A 102 8.49 -4.34 -2.37
C VAL A 102 7.85 -3.05 -1.89
N VAL A 103 7.80 -2.90 -0.58
CA VAL A 103 7.47 -1.65 0.11
C VAL A 103 8.56 -1.40 1.13
N LEU A 104 9.25 -0.29 1.01
CA LEU A 104 10.35 0.15 1.88
C LEU A 104 9.87 1.39 2.63
N LYS A 105 9.76 1.29 3.93
CA LYS A 105 9.25 2.37 4.78
C LYS A 105 10.27 2.73 5.85
N TRP A 106 10.46 4.02 6.09
CA TRP A 106 11.23 4.56 7.18
C TRP A 106 10.30 5.26 8.16
N ASN A 107 10.10 4.65 9.34
CA ASN A 107 9.29 5.20 10.42
C ASN A 107 10.19 6.04 11.33
N PHE A 108 10.00 7.36 11.35
CA PHE A 108 10.81 8.24 12.18
C PHE A 108 10.52 8.03 13.67
N GLU A 109 11.56 8.08 14.48
CA GLU A 109 11.45 7.98 15.94
C GLU A 109 10.87 9.28 16.51
N THR A 110 9.85 9.16 17.35
CA THR A 110 9.23 10.30 18.03
C THR A 110 8.57 9.85 19.32
N ASP A 111 8.49 10.72 20.32
CA ASP A 111 7.77 10.47 21.57
C ASP A 111 6.28 10.83 21.46
N SER A 112 5.88 11.52 20.39
CA SER A 112 4.50 11.94 20.18
C SER A 112 3.62 10.79 19.68
N ARG A 113 2.30 11.02 19.63
CA ARG A 113 1.35 10.10 18.99
C ARG A 113 1.40 10.15 17.45
N ILE A 114 2.14 11.07 16.89
CA ILE A 114 2.32 11.20 15.45
C ILE A 114 3.69 10.64 15.10
N VAL A 115 3.72 9.59 14.27
CA VAL A 115 4.94 8.97 13.77
C VAL A 115 5.04 9.25 12.26
N PRO A 116 5.86 10.21 11.84
CA PRO A 116 6.07 10.46 10.42
C PRO A 116 6.74 9.26 9.74
N PHE A 117 6.50 9.11 8.44
CA PHE A 117 7.22 8.13 7.63
C PHE A 117 7.46 8.62 6.20
N VAL A 118 8.43 8.01 5.56
CA VAL A 118 8.62 8.06 4.11
C VAL A 118 8.59 6.64 3.56
N GLU A 119 8.09 6.48 2.33
CA GLU A 119 7.86 5.16 1.75
C GLU A 119 8.19 5.17 0.26
N LEU A 120 8.78 4.07 -0.20
CA LEU A 120 8.92 3.71 -1.61
C LEU A 120 8.25 2.36 -1.84
N ALA A 121 7.51 2.21 -2.93
CA ALA A 121 6.91 0.94 -3.26
C ALA A 121 7.01 0.64 -4.76
N GLY A 122 7.05 -0.66 -5.08
CA GLY A 122 7.06 -1.17 -6.43
C GLY A 122 6.23 -2.44 -6.55
N GLY A 123 5.50 -2.58 -7.66
CA GLY A 123 4.62 -3.73 -7.87
C GLY A 123 4.12 -3.90 -9.28
N VAL A 124 3.16 -4.81 -9.39
CA VAL A 124 2.49 -5.16 -10.65
C VAL A 124 0.99 -4.87 -10.53
N LEU A 125 0.39 -4.52 -11.66
CA LEU A 125 -1.04 -4.21 -11.80
C LEU A 125 -1.58 -4.94 -13.02
N PHE A 126 -2.67 -5.67 -12.83
CA PHE A 126 -3.43 -6.32 -13.89
C PHE A 126 -4.81 -5.68 -13.96
N THR A 127 -5.23 -5.32 -15.18
CA THR A 127 -6.52 -4.63 -15.41
C THR A 127 -7.32 -5.34 -16.51
N ASN A 128 -8.64 -5.18 -16.47
CA ASN A 128 -9.55 -5.80 -17.43
C ASN A 128 -9.54 -5.13 -18.82
N VAL A 129 -8.99 -3.92 -18.92
CA VAL A 129 -8.76 -3.18 -20.17
C VAL A 129 -7.41 -2.46 -20.06
N THR A 130 -6.87 -2.04 -21.18
CA THR A 130 -5.56 -1.39 -21.26
C THR A 130 -5.49 -0.07 -20.49
N VAL A 131 -4.37 0.15 -19.80
CA VAL A 131 -4.10 1.35 -18.98
C VAL A 131 -2.68 1.86 -19.26
N PRO A 132 -2.51 3.09 -19.81
CA PRO A 132 -3.53 3.94 -20.43
C PRO A 132 -4.24 3.24 -21.61
N THR A 133 -5.37 3.80 -22.03
CA THR A 133 -6.12 3.26 -23.19
C THR A 133 -5.22 3.05 -24.40
N GLY A 134 -5.29 1.86 -25.02
CA GLY A 134 -4.51 1.49 -26.21
C GLY A 134 -3.06 1.06 -25.93
N THR A 135 -2.72 0.73 -24.68
CA THR A 135 -1.38 0.30 -24.27
C THR A 135 -1.35 -1.17 -23.81
N SER A 136 -1.37 -1.42 -22.51
CA SER A 136 -1.30 -2.75 -21.90
C SER A 136 -2.30 -2.90 -20.75
N ASP A 137 -2.79 -4.12 -20.53
CA ASP A 137 -3.57 -4.53 -19.35
C ASP A 137 -2.67 -5.02 -18.21
N THR A 138 -1.40 -5.22 -18.50
CA THR A 138 -0.37 -5.59 -17.53
C THR A 138 0.61 -4.44 -17.39
N ASN A 139 0.69 -3.88 -16.18
CA ASN A 139 1.50 -2.71 -15.87
C ASN A 139 2.31 -2.93 -14.59
N PHE A 140 3.33 -2.09 -14.42
CA PHE A 140 4.09 -1.96 -13.20
C PHE A 140 3.74 -0.66 -12.51
N THR A 141 3.77 -0.68 -11.17
CA THR A 141 3.56 0.49 -10.34
C THR A 141 4.83 0.82 -9.58
N THR A 142 5.19 2.08 -9.55
CA THR A 142 6.21 2.60 -8.64
C THR A 142 5.65 3.81 -7.92
N SER A 143 5.95 3.95 -6.63
CA SER A 143 5.45 5.09 -5.87
C SER A 143 6.42 5.54 -4.80
N ALA A 144 6.33 6.82 -4.46
CA ALA A 144 6.97 7.43 -3.31
C ALA A 144 5.92 8.18 -2.49
N ALA A 145 6.01 8.09 -1.16
CA ALA A 145 5.06 8.73 -0.28
C ALA A 145 5.75 9.37 0.94
N ILE A 146 5.10 10.40 1.44
CA ILE A 146 5.35 10.96 2.77
C ILE A 146 4.05 10.90 3.56
N GLY A 147 4.12 10.49 4.81
CA GLY A 147 2.91 10.30 5.60
C GLY A 147 3.18 10.28 7.09
N MET A 148 2.14 9.94 7.83
CA MET A 148 2.21 9.77 9.27
C MET A 148 1.25 8.70 9.76
N HIS A 149 1.66 8.01 10.82
CA HIS A 149 0.76 7.25 11.68
C HIS A 149 0.28 8.14 12.82
N ILE A 150 -1.00 8.07 13.12
CA ILE A 150 -1.65 8.72 14.28
C ILE A 150 -2.01 7.59 15.24
N LEU A 151 -1.22 7.45 16.30
CA LEU A 151 -1.30 6.34 17.23
C LEU A 151 -2.49 6.50 18.18
N GLY A 152 -3.42 5.57 18.12
CA GLY A 152 -4.51 5.42 19.10
C GLY A 152 -4.16 4.43 20.20
N GLU A 153 -5.13 4.03 21.02
CA GLU A 153 -4.93 3.05 22.09
C GLU A 153 -4.83 1.60 21.58
N LYS A 154 -5.57 1.27 20.52
CA LYS A 154 -5.66 -0.11 19.98
C LYS A 154 -5.28 -0.18 18.50
N VAL A 155 -5.45 0.91 17.78
CA VAL A 155 -5.19 1.01 16.33
C VAL A 155 -4.35 2.24 16.05
N ALA A 156 -3.61 2.21 14.96
CA ALA A 156 -2.96 3.37 14.37
C ALA A 156 -3.72 3.75 13.09
N TRP A 157 -4.03 5.02 12.92
CA TRP A 157 -4.48 5.56 11.64
C TRP A 157 -3.27 6.00 10.84
N SER A 158 -3.32 5.86 9.54
CA SER A 158 -2.31 6.39 8.64
C SER A 158 -2.92 7.37 7.65
N VAL A 159 -2.14 8.35 7.25
CA VAL A 159 -2.44 9.21 6.11
C VAL A 159 -1.15 9.49 5.37
N ASP A 160 -1.17 9.37 4.04
CA ASP A 160 -0.02 9.74 3.21
C ASP A 160 -0.43 10.50 1.94
N LEU A 161 0.49 11.32 1.46
CA LEU A 161 0.50 11.91 0.14
C LEU A 161 1.50 11.12 -0.71
N ARG A 162 1.02 10.61 -1.84
CA ARG A 162 1.73 9.65 -2.68
C ARG A 162 1.80 10.13 -4.12
N TYR A 163 2.98 10.09 -4.69
CA TYR A 163 3.16 10.11 -6.14
C TYR A 163 3.26 8.67 -6.64
N MET A 164 2.47 8.31 -7.64
CA MET A 164 2.49 6.98 -8.24
C MET A 164 2.62 7.08 -9.76
N HIS A 165 3.54 6.28 -10.31
CA HIS A 165 3.71 6.04 -11.73
C HIS A 165 3.21 4.63 -12.08
N VAL A 166 2.41 4.52 -13.12
CA VAL A 166 1.91 3.26 -13.70
C VAL A 166 2.34 3.21 -15.15
N SER A 167 3.03 2.16 -15.58
CA SER A 167 3.45 1.97 -16.98
C SER A 167 3.70 0.49 -17.26
N ASN A 168 3.70 0.13 -18.55
CA ASN A 168 3.99 -1.24 -18.97
C ASN A 168 5.50 -1.56 -19.04
N ALA A 169 6.37 -0.65 -18.60
CA ALA A 169 7.83 -0.80 -18.64
C ALA A 169 8.40 -1.15 -20.03
N GLY A 170 7.71 -0.78 -21.11
CA GLY A 170 8.13 -1.07 -22.49
C GLY A 170 7.71 -2.46 -22.99
N LEU A 171 6.88 -3.21 -22.28
CA LEU A 171 6.33 -4.49 -22.76
C LEU A 171 5.41 -4.33 -23.97
N ALA A 172 4.85 -3.13 -24.16
CA ALA A 172 4.03 -2.77 -25.31
C ALA A 172 4.31 -1.32 -25.73
N THR A 173 4.03 -1.02 -27.02
CA THR A 173 4.16 0.33 -27.60
C THR A 173 2.77 0.82 -28.03
N PRO A 174 2.38 2.05 -27.64
CA PRO A 174 3.12 3.06 -26.87
C PRO A 174 3.19 2.78 -25.37
N ASN A 175 4.06 3.49 -24.63
CA ASN A 175 4.16 3.44 -23.18
C ASN A 175 4.20 4.87 -22.58
N PRO A 176 3.11 5.65 -22.65
CA PRO A 176 3.07 7.02 -22.11
C PRO A 176 3.06 7.04 -20.58
N GLY A 177 2.60 5.95 -19.92
CA GLY A 177 2.43 5.87 -18.49
C GLY A 177 1.34 6.80 -17.92
N ILE A 178 0.95 6.58 -16.68
CA ILE A 178 0.08 7.46 -15.88
C ILE A 178 0.87 7.91 -14.65
N ASN A 179 0.89 9.22 -14.41
CA ASN A 179 1.46 9.79 -13.19
C ASN A 179 0.33 10.42 -12.38
N THR A 180 0.20 10.02 -11.12
CA THR A 180 -0.87 10.50 -10.25
C THR A 180 -0.32 11.02 -8.92
N VAL A 181 -0.98 12.02 -8.35
CA VAL A 181 -0.86 12.37 -6.94
C VAL A 181 -2.10 11.87 -6.23
N GLN A 182 -1.91 11.15 -5.14
CA GLN A 182 -2.95 10.44 -4.39
C GLN A 182 -2.85 10.79 -2.91
N VAL A 183 -4.00 10.76 -2.24
CA VAL A 183 -4.08 10.69 -0.77
C VAL A 183 -4.53 9.28 -0.41
N ARG A 184 -3.81 8.64 0.51
CA ARG A 184 -4.17 7.34 1.07
C ARG A 184 -4.44 7.49 2.56
N VAL A 185 -5.46 6.78 3.04
CA VAL A 185 -5.81 6.65 4.46
C VAL A 185 -5.87 5.17 4.82
N GLY A 186 -5.45 4.84 6.03
CA GLY A 186 -5.45 3.46 6.51
C GLY A 186 -5.75 3.35 7.99
N VAL A 187 -6.05 2.14 8.40
CA VAL A 187 -6.14 1.72 9.80
C VAL A 187 -5.32 0.46 9.97
N GLY A 188 -4.45 0.45 10.96
CA GLY A 188 -3.49 -0.61 11.15
C GLY A 188 -3.25 -0.96 12.61
N TRP A 189 -2.56 -2.05 12.80
CA TRP A 189 -2.14 -2.60 14.08
C TRP A 189 -0.65 -2.91 14.02
N PHE A 190 0.08 -2.53 15.07
CA PHE A 190 1.44 -2.96 15.28
C PHE A 190 1.46 -4.11 16.29
N PHE A 191 2.20 -5.17 16.03
CA PHE A 191 2.33 -6.35 16.86
C PHE A 191 3.78 -6.53 17.30
N ARG A 192 4.00 -7.03 18.49
CA ARG A 192 5.33 -7.43 18.94
C ARG A 192 5.85 -8.63 18.16
N GLY A 193 7.11 -8.56 17.72
CA GLY A 193 7.84 -9.74 17.30
C GLY A 193 8.13 -10.64 18.51
N HIS A 194 8.10 -11.95 18.30
CA HIS A 194 8.60 -12.89 19.31
C HIS A 194 10.14 -12.83 19.25
N HIS A 195 10.77 -12.17 20.21
CA HIS A 195 12.19 -12.36 20.43
C HIS A 195 12.38 -13.77 21.03
N LYS A 196 13.07 -14.65 20.26
CA LYS A 196 13.65 -15.88 20.79
C LYS A 196 14.90 -15.57 21.56
#